data_36ca2d0fc2c57d683b3ffeff649ad975
#
_entry.id   36ca2d0fc2c57d683b3ffeff649ad975
#
_cell.length_a   1.000
_cell.length_b   1.000
_cell.length_c   1.000
_cell.angle_alpha   90.00
_cell.angle_beta   90.00
_cell.angle_gamma   90.00
#
_symmetry.space_group_name_H-M   'P 1'
#
loop_
_entity.id
_entity.type
_entity.pdbx_description
1 polymer ?
#
loop_
_entity_poly.entity_id
_entity_poly.type
_entity_poly.pdbx_seq_one_letter_code
_entity_poly.pdbx_strand_id
1 'polypeptide(L)'
;ISDILAFKESKQYRLGTLVLHNDEIVDGQQRIITLALLIRIMYNALKDEKVKESYSDIDKKINAFSNSDKVSFSNRYTLHNVFENIHTIESRKADFDQQLFDFLLTKCEFVVVRLNSISEAFQFFDSQNARGKDLAAHDLLKAYHLREISTLSQEDSNNIDEWQNKPTSFLREVFLTLFRAKRWSRGKWGRRFTKDHTDLFKGISLSDGKRYPFYQMEVIAHIFSSMYNQDPIRAIDGNHIEYPFNLDDQIINGGRFFDMIRHYMNLYEHIRLYRKSLPDGSQAKEILNLITSYNGSGRTGDGYIRDMFYTLLLYYVDRFGEEELDKVIPQFFIWAYKLRLQLSAVQLASIDNYATAWDSMFRHVYDAKTPYDIININIEGVQSKQCSGCEKIKNL
;
A
#
# COMPACT_ATOMS: atom_id res chain seq x y z
N ILE A 1 -14.52 7.70 -26.10
CA ILE A 1 -14.75 8.13 -27.51
C ILE A 1 -15.80 7.22 -28.15
N SER A 2 -15.62 5.91 -28.17
CA SER A 2 -16.57 4.96 -28.80
C SER A 2 -17.98 5.11 -28.27
N ASP A 3 -18.16 5.24 -26.96
CA ASP A 3 -19.48 5.44 -26.35
C ASP A 3 -20.11 6.77 -26.75
N ILE A 4 -19.31 7.86 -26.78
CA ILE A 4 -19.81 9.18 -27.22
C ILE A 4 -20.26 9.12 -28.69
N LEU A 5 -19.48 8.44 -29.54
CA LEU A 5 -19.83 8.23 -30.94
C LEU A 5 -21.13 7.42 -31.11
N ALA A 6 -21.29 6.36 -30.32
CA ALA A 6 -22.49 5.52 -30.34
C ALA A 6 -23.76 6.29 -29.93
N PHE A 7 -23.63 7.30 -29.09
CA PHE A 7 -24.76 8.08 -28.56
C PHE A 7 -24.91 9.48 -29.14
N LYS A 8 -24.15 9.87 -30.19
CA LYS A 8 -24.16 11.22 -30.75
C LYS A 8 -25.53 11.71 -31.26
N GLU A 9 -26.46 10.81 -31.52
CA GLU A 9 -27.83 11.15 -31.92
C GLU A 9 -28.80 11.21 -30.74
N SER A 10 -28.34 10.95 -29.52
CA SER A 10 -29.15 10.98 -28.31
C SER A 10 -29.48 12.41 -27.86
N LYS A 11 -30.55 12.57 -27.10
CA LYS A 11 -30.90 13.88 -26.53
C LYS A 11 -29.88 14.39 -25.52
N GLN A 12 -29.32 13.49 -24.72
CA GLN A 12 -28.32 13.76 -23.69
C GLN A 12 -27.44 12.52 -23.47
N TYR A 13 -26.18 12.73 -23.09
CA TYR A 13 -25.26 11.66 -22.70
C TYR A 13 -24.51 12.03 -21.42
N ARG A 14 -24.58 11.14 -20.43
CA ARG A 14 -23.93 11.36 -19.15
C ARG A 14 -22.53 10.77 -19.14
N LEU A 15 -21.51 11.63 -19.02
CA LEU A 15 -20.09 11.27 -19.02
C LEU A 15 -19.62 10.65 -17.69
N GLY A 16 -20.45 10.78 -16.65
CA GLY A 16 -20.16 10.23 -15.33
C GLY A 16 -20.30 11.25 -14.21
N THR A 17 -19.69 10.96 -13.06
CA THR A 17 -19.76 11.81 -11.87
C THR A 17 -18.43 12.53 -11.65
N LEU A 18 -18.48 13.80 -11.25
CA LEU A 18 -17.38 14.58 -10.70
C LEU A 18 -17.63 14.84 -9.24
N VAL A 19 -16.63 14.65 -8.40
CA VAL A 19 -16.71 14.96 -6.98
C VAL A 19 -15.81 16.14 -6.66
N LEU A 20 -16.39 17.17 -6.09
CA LEU A 20 -15.71 18.41 -5.74
C LEU A 20 -15.74 18.62 -4.21
N HIS A 21 -14.62 19.07 -3.67
CA HIS A 21 -14.50 19.61 -2.32
C HIS A 21 -13.73 20.93 -2.39
N ASN A 22 -14.30 22.02 -1.89
CA ASN A 22 -13.72 23.38 -1.96
C ASN A 22 -13.25 23.77 -3.38
N ASP A 23 -14.07 23.43 -4.39
CA ASP A 23 -13.78 23.63 -5.83
C ASP A 23 -12.58 22.83 -6.37
N GLU A 24 -11.99 21.94 -5.60
CA GLU A 24 -10.99 20.99 -6.06
C GLU A 24 -11.66 19.68 -6.51
N ILE A 25 -11.14 19.08 -7.59
CA ILE A 25 -11.66 17.80 -8.09
C ILE A 25 -11.06 16.66 -7.27
N VAL A 26 -11.89 16.01 -6.46
CA VAL A 26 -11.50 14.84 -5.66
C VAL A 26 -11.62 13.55 -6.49
N ASP A 27 -12.68 13.40 -7.30
CA ASP A 27 -12.83 12.30 -8.25
C ASP A 27 -13.28 12.81 -9.63
N GLY A 28 -12.86 12.12 -10.68
CA GLY A 28 -13.14 12.45 -12.06
C GLY A 28 -12.04 13.23 -12.78
N GLN A 29 -10.88 13.41 -12.17
CA GLN A 29 -9.72 14.12 -12.76
C GLN A 29 -9.35 13.55 -14.13
N GLN A 30 -9.25 12.22 -14.27
CA GLN A 30 -8.93 11.57 -15.53
C GLN A 30 -9.96 11.88 -16.63
N ARG A 31 -11.24 11.93 -16.27
CA ARG A 31 -12.34 12.25 -17.22
C ARG A 31 -12.24 13.68 -17.73
N ILE A 32 -11.95 14.64 -16.83
CA ILE A 32 -11.80 16.05 -17.19
C ILE A 32 -10.58 16.26 -18.08
N ILE A 33 -9.42 15.67 -17.73
CA ILE A 33 -8.20 15.78 -18.53
C ILE A 33 -8.42 15.20 -19.92
N THR A 34 -8.97 13.99 -20.01
CA THR A 34 -9.25 13.33 -21.30
C THR A 34 -10.25 14.14 -22.13
N LEU A 35 -11.30 14.70 -21.51
CA LEU A 35 -12.27 15.52 -22.18
C LEU A 35 -11.65 16.83 -22.70
N ALA A 36 -10.83 17.49 -21.90
CA ALA A 36 -10.14 18.72 -22.31
C ALA A 36 -9.20 18.47 -23.51
N LEU A 37 -8.45 17.35 -23.48
CA LEU A 37 -7.61 16.92 -24.61
C LEU A 37 -8.45 16.61 -25.85
N LEU A 38 -9.56 15.89 -25.69
CA LEU A 38 -10.47 15.56 -26.79
C LEU A 38 -11.04 16.83 -27.46
N ILE A 39 -11.58 17.76 -26.66
CA ILE A 39 -12.14 19.01 -27.16
C ILE A 39 -11.07 19.83 -27.90
N ARG A 40 -9.85 19.91 -27.34
CA ARG A 40 -8.72 20.61 -27.97
C ARG A 40 -8.35 20.00 -29.30
N ILE A 41 -8.23 18.69 -29.41
CA ILE A 41 -7.84 17.99 -30.63
C ILE A 41 -8.95 18.10 -31.68
N MET A 42 -10.22 17.99 -31.25
CA MET A 42 -11.36 18.17 -32.14
C MET A 42 -11.45 19.61 -32.66
N TYR A 43 -11.30 20.63 -31.81
CA TYR A 43 -11.28 22.03 -32.21
C TYR A 43 -10.20 22.30 -33.27
N ASN A 44 -8.99 21.77 -33.07
CA ASN A 44 -7.90 21.91 -34.04
C ASN A 44 -8.17 21.18 -35.35
N ALA A 45 -9.00 20.13 -35.33
CA ALA A 45 -9.36 19.37 -36.51
C ALA A 45 -10.50 20.02 -37.36
N LEU A 46 -11.24 21.01 -36.84
CA LEU A 46 -12.25 21.74 -37.55
C LEU A 46 -11.61 22.48 -38.72
N LYS A 47 -12.22 22.35 -39.90
CA LYS A 47 -11.71 22.95 -41.15
C LYS A 47 -12.30 24.32 -41.44
N ASP A 48 -13.50 24.62 -40.98
CA ASP A 48 -14.21 25.86 -41.23
C ASP A 48 -13.85 26.94 -40.21
N GLU A 49 -13.21 28.02 -40.66
CA GLU A 49 -12.79 29.12 -39.79
C GLU A 49 -13.97 29.86 -39.14
N LYS A 50 -15.12 29.95 -39.81
CA LYS A 50 -16.33 30.58 -39.23
C LYS A 50 -16.86 29.75 -38.07
N VAL A 51 -16.75 28.42 -38.17
CA VAL A 51 -17.11 27.50 -37.09
C VAL A 51 -16.13 27.65 -35.91
N LYS A 52 -14.83 27.76 -36.18
CA LYS A 52 -13.84 28.02 -35.15
C LYS A 52 -14.07 29.34 -34.42
N GLU A 53 -14.39 30.41 -35.13
CA GLU A 53 -14.71 31.70 -34.53
C GLU A 53 -15.88 31.61 -33.54
N SER A 54 -16.91 30.83 -33.86
CA SER A 54 -18.07 30.63 -32.97
C SER A 54 -17.73 29.93 -31.66
N TYR A 55 -16.61 29.21 -31.61
CA TYR A 55 -16.11 28.49 -30.42
C TYR A 55 -14.84 29.09 -29.80
N SER A 56 -14.45 30.31 -30.18
CA SER A 56 -13.24 30.98 -29.73
C SER A 56 -13.14 31.09 -28.20
N ASP A 57 -14.26 31.24 -27.49
CA ASP A 57 -14.30 31.29 -26.03
C ASP A 57 -13.95 29.92 -25.37
N ILE A 58 -14.27 28.83 -26.06
CA ILE A 58 -13.92 27.48 -25.59
C ILE A 58 -12.41 27.27 -25.74
N ASP A 59 -11.84 27.68 -26.87
CA ASP A 59 -10.40 27.62 -27.09
C ASP A 59 -9.62 28.41 -26.03
N LYS A 60 -10.05 29.64 -25.73
CA LYS A 60 -9.45 30.47 -24.65
C LYS A 60 -9.50 29.78 -23.32
N LYS A 61 -10.62 29.15 -22.94
CA LYS A 61 -10.77 28.45 -21.67
C LYS A 61 -9.89 27.20 -21.60
N ILE A 62 -9.78 26.42 -22.67
CA ILE A 62 -8.93 25.23 -22.74
C ILE A 62 -7.45 25.63 -22.71
N ASN A 63 -7.06 26.67 -23.43
CA ASN A 63 -5.69 27.17 -23.39
C ASN A 63 -5.33 27.74 -22.00
N ALA A 64 -6.25 28.46 -21.36
CA ALA A 64 -6.07 28.92 -19.98
C ALA A 64 -5.93 27.75 -19.00
N PHE A 65 -6.70 26.69 -19.17
CA PHE A 65 -6.56 25.46 -18.36
C PHE A 65 -5.22 24.77 -18.60
N SER A 66 -4.79 24.62 -19.85
CA SER A 66 -3.52 23.95 -20.21
C SER A 66 -2.28 24.73 -19.78
N ASN A 67 -2.37 26.05 -19.66
CA ASN A 67 -1.27 26.95 -19.30
C ASN A 67 -1.34 27.39 -17.82
N SER A 68 -2.28 26.88 -17.03
CA SER A 68 -2.35 27.23 -15.62
C SER A 68 -1.26 26.51 -14.84
N ASP A 69 -0.60 27.20 -13.92
CA ASP A 69 0.39 26.62 -12.98
C ASP A 69 -0.21 25.52 -12.08
N LYS A 70 -1.54 25.41 -12.09
CA LYS A 70 -2.31 24.38 -11.35
C LYS A 70 -2.36 23.02 -12.06
N VAL A 71 -2.03 22.95 -13.35
CA VAL A 71 -1.97 21.72 -14.15
C VAL A 71 -0.50 21.39 -14.42
N SER A 72 0.22 21.01 -13.39
CA SER A 72 1.59 20.55 -13.50
C SER A 72 1.61 19.02 -13.60
N PHE A 73 2.04 18.50 -14.74
CA PHE A 73 2.31 17.07 -14.93
C PHE A 73 3.78 16.78 -14.63
N SER A 74 4.17 16.97 -13.37
CA SER A 74 5.56 16.74 -12.93
C SER A 74 5.94 15.26 -12.80
N ASN A 75 4.94 14.38 -12.69
CA ASN A 75 5.15 12.94 -12.55
C ASN A 75 5.29 12.24 -13.91
N ARG A 76 6.38 11.49 -14.12
CA ARG A 76 6.67 10.74 -15.34
C ARG A 76 5.53 9.80 -15.78
N TYR A 77 4.84 9.18 -14.83
CA TYR A 77 3.70 8.29 -15.14
C TYR A 77 2.48 9.07 -15.63
N THR A 78 2.18 10.22 -15.03
CA THR A 78 1.10 11.08 -15.46
C THR A 78 1.36 11.62 -16.86
N LEU A 79 2.59 12.05 -17.16
CA LEU A 79 3.01 12.46 -18.50
C LEU A 79 2.84 11.33 -19.51
N HIS A 80 3.30 10.13 -19.20
CA HIS A 80 3.14 8.96 -20.08
C HIS A 80 1.66 8.70 -20.39
N ASN A 81 0.79 8.67 -19.40
CA ASN A 81 -0.64 8.44 -19.58
C ASN A 81 -1.31 9.56 -20.40
N VAL A 82 -0.87 10.81 -20.24
CA VAL A 82 -1.36 11.93 -21.03
C VAL A 82 -0.94 11.77 -22.51
N PHE A 83 0.31 11.38 -22.78
CA PHE A 83 0.77 11.10 -24.14
C PHE A 83 0.02 9.95 -24.81
N GLU A 84 -0.21 8.84 -24.10
CA GLU A 84 -1.00 7.72 -24.60
C GLU A 84 -2.46 8.13 -24.90
N ASN A 85 -3.07 8.95 -24.05
CA ASN A 85 -4.39 9.51 -24.31
C ASN A 85 -4.41 10.39 -25.55
N ILE A 86 -3.44 11.28 -25.73
CA ILE A 86 -3.30 12.13 -26.90
C ILE A 86 -3.17 11.25 -28.15
N HIS A 87 -2.26 10.27 -28.14
CA HIS A 87 -2.05 9.37 -29.27
C HIS A 87 -3.33 8.59 -29.63
N THR A 88 -4.05 8.09 -28.61
CA THR A 88 -5.33 7.39 -28.81
C THR A 88 -6.40 8.30 -29.42
N ILE A 89 -6.49 9.56 -28.96
CA ILE A 89 -7.45 10.53 -29.51
C ILE A 89 -7.06 10.90 -30.94
N GLU A 90 -5.77 11.13 -31.19
CA GLU A 90 -5.27 11.50 -32.53
C GLU A 90 -5.47 10.40 -33.57
N SER A 91 -5.30 9.14 -33.18
CA SER A 91 -5.54 7.99 -34.08
C SER A 91 -7.00 7.93 -34.57
N ARG A 92 -7.92 8.62 -33.88
CA ARG A 92 -9.35 8.63 -34.20
C ARG A 92 -9.84 9.96 -34.81
N LYS A 93 -8.93 10.82 -35.24
CA LYS A 93 -9.30 12.12 -35.89
C LYS A 93 -10.26 11.96 -37.07
N ALA A 94 -10.23 10.84 -37.78
CA ALA A 94 -11.13 10.57 -38.88
C ALA A 94 -12.60 10.42 -38.46
N ASP A 95 -12.85 10.11 -37.21
CA ASP A 95 -14.19 9.95 -36.61
C ASP A 95 -14.79 11.31 -36.18
N PHE A 96 -14.01 12.39 -36.20
CA PHE A 96 -14.39 13.69 -35.64
C PHE A 96 -15.01 14.59 -36.71
N ASP A 97 -16.26 14.95 -36.48
CA ASP A 97 -17.01 15.91 -37.29
C ASP A 97 -17.58 17.03 -36.38
N GLN A 98 -18.11 18.07 -37.02
CA GLN A 98 -18.75 19.19 -36.35
C GLN A 98 -19.94 18.72 -35.48
N GLN A 99 -20.74 17.77 -35.97
CA GLN A 99 -21.89 17.26 -35.25
C GLN A 99 -21.49 16.61 -33.91
N LEU A 100 -20.42 15.83 -33.93
CA LEU A 100 -19.86 15.23 -32.71
C LEU A 100 -19.34 16.30 -31.76
N PHE A 101 -18.69 17.34 -32.26
CA PHE A 101 -18.19 18.45 -31.45
C PHE A 101 -19.34 19.21 -30.78
N ASP A 102 -20.40 19.55 -31.52
CA ASP A 102 -21.59 20.17 -30.97
C ASP A 102 -22.29 19.29 -29.93
N PHE A 103 -22.39 17.99 -30.18
CA PHE A 103 -22.96 17.02 -29.25
C PHE A 103 -22.16 16.99 -27.93
N LEU A 104 -20.84 16.96 -28.04
CA LEU A 104 -19.95 16.91 -26.88
C LEU A 104 -20.12 18.17 -26.02
N LEU A 105 -20.26 19.34 -26.63
CA LEU A 105 -20.36 20.61 -25.90
C LEU A 105 -21.75 20.92 -25.35
N THR A 106 -22.81 20.44 -26.04
CA THR A 106 -24.19 20.85 -25.71
C THR A 106 -25.06 19.76 -25.14
N LYS A 107 -24.71 18.48 -25.32
CA LYS A 107 -25.53 17.32 -24.93
C LYS A 107 -24.84 16.38 -23.95
N CYS A 108 -23.52 16.50 -23.78
CA CYS A 108 -22.80 15.73 -22.77
C CYS A 108 -22.80 16.46 -21.45
N GLU A 109 -23.06 15.74 -20.37
CA GLU A 109 -23.15 16.30 -19.02
C GLU A 109 -22.41 15.45 -17.98
N PHE A 110 -22.01 16.10 -16.90
CA PHE A 110 -21.52 15.45 -15.68
C PHE A 110 -22.53 15.61 -14.55
N VAL A 111 -22.62 14.60 -13.71
CA VAL A 111 -23.22 14.75 -12.38
C VAL A 111 -22.15 15.31 -11.46
N VAL A 112 -22.34 16.55 -11.02
CA VAL A 112 -21.40 17.19 -10.09
C VAL A 112 -21.90 17.03 -8.67
N VAL A 113 -21.13 16.34 -7.83
CA VAL A 113 -21.37 16.18 -6.40
C VAL A 113 -20.43 17.09 -5.64
N ARG A 114 -20.95 18.06 -4.93
CA ARG A 114 -20.19 18.94 -4.05
C ARG A 114 -20.30 18.44 -2.63
N LEU A 115 -19.17 18.22 -1.97
CA LEU A 115 -19.11 17.70 -0.60
C LEU A 115 -18.49 18.73 0.32
N ASN A 116 -19.03 18.83 1.52
CA ASN A 116 -18.65 19.83 2.49
C ASN A 116 -17.43 19.41 3.32
N SER A 117 -17.16 18.10 3.36
CA SER A 117 -15.99 17.56 4.04
C SER A 117 -15.22 16.59 3.16
N ILE A 118 -13.93 16.57 3.35
CA ILE A 118 -13.03 15.62 2.68
C ILE A 118 -13.35 14.17 3.09
N SER A 119 -13.84 13.94 4.31
CA SER A 119 -14.26 12.63 4.80
C SER A 119 -15.46 12.09 4.02
N GLU A 120 -16.46 12.94 3.75
CA GLU A 120 -17.60 12.58 2.89
C GLU A 120 -17.16 12.31 1.45
N ALA A 121 -16.19 13.08 0.94
CA ALA A 121 -15.62 12.86 -0.38
C ALA A 121 -14.98 11.47 -0.50
N PHE A 122 -14.28 11.02 0.53
CA PHE A 122 -13.71 9.67 0.58
C PHE A 122 -14.75 8.57 0.71
N GLN A 123 -15.78 8.75 1.54
CA GLN A 123 -16.88 7.78 1.64
C GLN A 123 -17.62 7.62 0.31
N PHE A 124 -17.85 8.75 -0.38
CA PHE A 124 -18.45 8.75 -1.70
C PHE A 124 -17.54 8.05 -2.73
N PHE A 125 -16.25 8.37 -2.74
CA PHE A 125 -15.24 7.73 -3.58
C PHE A 125 -15.18 6.22 -3.37
N ASP A 126 -15.13 5.75 -2.12
CA ASP A 126 -15.18 4.33 -1.75
C ASP A 126 -16.45 3.65 -2.27
N SER A 127 -17.60 4.31 -2.12
CA SER A 127 -18.89 3.78 -2.58
C SER A 127 -18.99 3.68 -4.11
N GLN A 128 -18.39 4.61 -4.84
CA GLN A 128 -18.34 4.60 -6.31
C GLN A 128 -17.36 3.54 -6.83
N ASN A 129 -16.19 3.38 -6.18
CA ASN A 129 -15.20 2.38 -6.55
C ASN A 129 -15.66 0.94 -6.27
N ALA A 130 -16.63 0.73 -5.39
CA ALA A 130 -17.28 -0.56 -5.20
C ALA A 130 -18.01 -1.09 -6.46
N ARG A 131 -18.22 -0.23 -7.47
CA ARG A 131 -18.82 -0.59 -8.76
C ARG A 131 -17.79 -0.82 -9.89
N GLY A 132 -16.50 -0.52 -9.65
CA GLY A 132 -15.41 -0.70 -10.59
C GLY A 132 -14.43 -1.79 -10.13
N LYS A 133 -13.14 -1.69 -10.54
CA LYS A 133 -12.08 -2.54 -10.01
C LYS A 133 -11.82 -2.08 -8.56
N ASP A 134 -12.08 -2.96 -7.60
CA ASP A 134 -11.85 -2.66 -6.17
C ASP A 134 -10.42 -2.15 -5.94
N LEU A 135 -10.31 -1.01 -5.27
CA LEU A 135 -9.02 -0.53 -4.76
C LEU A 135 -8.46 -1.51 -3.74
N ALA A 136 -7.17 -1.74 -3.79
CA ALA A 136 -6.52 -2.54 -2.78
C ALA A 136 -6.52 -1.80 -1.42
N ALA A 137 -6.53 -2.56 -0.32
CA ALA A 137 -6.56 -1.98 1.02
C ALA A 137 -5.41 -0.99 1.28
N HIS A 138 -4.22 -1.25 0.71
CA HIS A 138 -3.08 -0.35 0.82
C HIS A 138 -3.26 0.95 0.02
N ASP A 139 -3.99 0.96 -1.10
CA ASP A 139 -4.30 2.19 -1.84
C ASP A 139 -5.25 3.10 -1.04
N LEU A 140 -6.23 2.51 -0.35
CA LEU A 140 -7.11 3.23 0.58
C LEU A 140 -6.34 3.86 1.74
N LEU A 141 -5.39 3.10 2.31
CA LEU A 141 -4.51 3.62 3.37
C LEU A 141 -3.63 4.76 2.87
N LYS A 142 -3.04 4.62 1.67
CA LYS A 142 -2.27 5.70 1.05
C LYS A 142 -3.10 6.97 0.94
N ALA A 143 -4.30 6.88 0.36
CA ALA A 143 -5.18 8.02 0.21
C ALA A 143 -5.59 8.64 1.56
N TYR A 144 -5.87 7.80 2.58
CA TYR A 144 -6.18 8.25 3.93
C TYR A 144 -5.04 9.07 4.55
N HIS A 145 -3.81 8.56 4.52
CA HIS A 145 -2.67 9.23 5.15
C HIS A 145 -2.17 10.44 4.36
N LEU A 146 -2.29 10.45 3.03
CA LEU A 146 -2.00 11.64 2.23
C LEU A 146 -2.86 12.85 2.65
N ARG A 147 -4.13 12.60 2.96
CA ARG A 147 -5.05 13.62 3.46
C ARG A 147 -4.63 14.21 4.80
N GLU A 148 -4.02 13.42 5.65
CA GLU A 148 -3.59 13.85 6.99
C GLU A 148 -2.30 14.70 6.96
N ILE A 149 -1.66 14.84 5.79
CA ILE A 149 -0.49 15.69 5.60
C ILE A 149 -0.96 17.12 5.30
N SER A 150 -0.73 18.03 6.23
CA SER A 150 -1.06 19.46 6.03
C SER A 150 -0.04 20.19 5.16
N THR A 151 1.24 19.83 5.28
CA THR A 151 2.35 20.40 4.50
C THR A 151 3.27 19.25 4.10
N LEU A 152 3.44 19.04 2.80
CA LEU A 152 4.26 17.98 2.26
C LEU A 152 5.74 18.36 2.36
N SER A 153 6.52 17.59 3.10
CA SER A 153 7.97 17.74 3.15
C SER A 153 8.64 17.02 1.96
N GLN A 154 9.92 17.32 1.71
CA GLN A 154 10.69 16.58 0.70
C GLN A 154 10.84 15.09 1.08
N GLU A 155 10.96 14.79 2.36
CA GLU A 155 11.05 13.42 2.87
C GLU A 155 9.73 12.67 2.66
N ASP A 156 8.59 13.28 2.96
CA ASP A 156 7.27 12.70 2.66
C ASP A 156 7.13 12.39 1.17
N SER A 157 7.55 13.33 0.30
CA SER A 157 7.50 13.13 -1.15
C SER A 157 8.34 11.92 -1.58
N ASN A 158 9.55 11.79 -1.07
CA ASN A 158 10.44 10.66 -1.38
C ASN A 158 9.84 9.31 -0.93
N ASN A 159 9.24 9.25 0.27
CA ASN A 159 8.61 8.04 0.80
C ASN A 159 7.36 7.64 0.01
N ILE A 160 6.56 8.63 -0.40
CA ILE A 160 5.38 8.42 -1.25
C ILE A 160 5.80 7.92 -2.64
N ASP A 161 6.86 8.47 -3.22
CA ASP A 161 7.40 8.03 -4.51
C ASP A 161 7.97 6.61 -4.40
N GLU A 162 8.68 6.29 -3.34
CA GLU A 162 9.15 4.92 -3.10
C GLU A 162 8.00 3.93 -3.04
N TRP A 163 6.94 4.24 -2.29
CA TRP A 163 5.71 3.44 -2.27
C TRP A 163 5.12 3.26 -3.67
N GLN A 164 5.01 4.34 -4.46
CA GLN A 164 4.42 4.29 -5.80
C GLN A 164 5.21 3.40 -6.77
N ASN A 165 6.51 3.34 -6.59
CA ASN A 165 7.41 2.56 -7.43
C ASN A 165 7.42 1.06 -7.08
N LYS A 166 6.88 0.66 -5.92
CA LYS A 166 6.80 -0.76 -5.54
C LYS A 166 5.62 -1.45 -6.26
N PRO A 167 5.81 -2.70 -6.71
CA PRO A 167 4.70 -3.48 -7.29
C PRO A 167 3.54 -3.65 -6.30
N THR A 168 2.30 -3.62 -6.78
CA THR A 168 1.10 -3.86 -5.96
C THR A 168 1.13 -5.21 -5.24
N SER A 169 1.70 -6.26 -5.86
CA SER A 169 1.89 -7.56 -5.22
C SER A 169 2.80 -7.49 -4.00
N PHE A 170 3.91 -6.77 -4.10
CA PHE A 170 4.85 -6.56 -3.01
C PHE A 170 4.18 -5.82 -1.83
N LEU A 171 3.51 -4.70 -2.09
CA LEU A 171 2.78 -3.96 -1.05
C LEU A 171 1.72 -4.82 -0.37
N ARG A 172 1.00 -5.64 -1.15
CA ARG A 172 0.02 -6.58 -0.59
C ARG A 172 0.66 -7.58 0.37
N GLU A 173 1.83 -8.11 0.04
CA GLU A 173 2.55 -9.05 0.89
C GLU A 173 3.07 -8.38 2.16
N VAL A 174 3.66 -7.19 2.05
CA VAL A 174 4.11 -6.41 3.22
C VAL A 174 2.95 -6.15 4.16
N PHE A 175 1.86 -5.54 3.67
CA PHE A 175 0.70 -5.25 4.52
C PHE A 175 0.04 -6.49 5.12
N LEU A 176 -0.02 -7.60 4.38
CA LEU A 176 -0.51 -8.87 4.92
C LEU A 176 0.38 -9.39 6.04
N THR A 177 1.70 -9.28 5.90
CA THR A 177 2.67 -9.69 6.92
C THR A 177 2.52 -8.85 8.19
N LEU A 178 2.48 -7.52 8.07
CA LEU A 178 2.27 -6.61 9.19
C LEU A 178 0.91 -6.82 9.87
N PHE A 179 -0.14 -7.00 9.08
CA PHE A 179 -1.49 -7.30 9.56
C PHE A 179 -1.52 -8.59 10.38
N ARG A 180 -0.89 -9.66 9.89
CA ARG A 180 -0.77 -10.93 10.58
C ARG A 180 0.01 -10.79 11.87
N ALA A 181 1.18 -10.16 11.86
CA ALA A 181 1.99 -9.95 13.04
C ALA A 181 1.20 -9.22 14.15
N LYS A 182 0.57 -8.07 13.81
CA LYS A 182 -0.27 -7.31 14.77
C LYS A 182 -1.48 -8.07 15.30
N ARG A 183 -2.06 -8.95 14.53
CA ARG A 183 -3.25 -9.71 14.95
C ARG A 183 -2.91 -11.00 15.68
N TRP A 184 -1.98 -11.77 15.15
CA TRP A 184 -1.57 -13.05 15.73
C TRP A 184 -0.92 -12.89 17.10
N SER A 185 -0.09 -11.86 17.28
CA SER A 185 0.48 -11.53 18.60
C SER A 185 -0.58 -11.28 19.68
N ARG A 186 -1.76 -10.81 19.26
CA ARG A 186 -2.91 -10.53 20.14
C ARG A 186 -3.98 -11.63 20.11
N GLY A 187 -3.68 -12.80 19.58
CA GLY A 187 -4.60 -13.93 19.48
C GLY A 187 -5.82 -13.67 18.59
N LYS A 188 -5.70 -12.78 17.59
CA LYS A 188 -6.78 -12.42 16.67
C LYS A 188 -6.52 -12.95 15.28
N TRP A 189 -7.54 -13.43 14.58
CA TRP A 189 -7.44 -13.97 13.22
C TRP A 189 -6.87 -12.98 12.21
N GLY A 190 -5.97 -13.45 11.34
CA GLY A 190 -5.22 -12.67 10.37
C GLY A 190 -5.17 -13.28 8.96
N ARG A 191 -6.24 -13.96 8.51
CA ARG A 191 -6.25 -14.73 7.24
C ARG A 191 -5.98 -13.87 6.02
N ARG A 192 -6.70 -12.77 5.88
CA ARG A 192 -6.67 -11.88 4.72
C ARG A 192 -6.71 -10.44 5.16
N PHE A 193 -5.87 -9.62 4.58
CA PHE A 193 -5.96 -8.17 4.73
C PHE A 193 -6.85 -7.60 3.62
N THR A 194 -7.98 -7.00 3.99
CA THR A 194 -8.97 -6.42 3.09
C THR A 194 -9.26 -4.98 3.48
N LYS A 195 -10.07 -4.28 2.69
CA LYS A 195 -10.52 -2.91 2.97
C LYS A 195 -11.19 -2.77 4.36
N ASP A 196 -11.84 -3.81 4.85
CA ASP A 196 -12.52 -3.82 6.15
C ASP A 196 -11.54 -3.84 7.34
N HIS A 197 -10.25 -4.04 7.08
CA HIS A 197 -9.21 -4.13 8.09
C HIS A 197 -8.26 -2.91 8.10
N THR A 198 -8.54 -1.90 7.27
CA THR A 198 -7.68 -0.71 7.14
C THR A 198 -7.55 0.07 8.45
N ASP A 199 -8.55 0.02 9.32
CA ASP A 199 -8.53 0.72 10.61
C ASP A 199 -7.37 0.29 11.52
N LEU A 200 -6.82 -0.92 11.33
CA LEU A 200 -5.64 -1.37 12.06
C LEU A 200 -4.38 -0.54 11.76
N PHE A 201 -4.36 0.12 10.62
CA PHE A 201 -3.26 0.96 10.15
C PHE A 201 -3.62 2.46 10.14
N LYS A 202 -4.78 2.83 10.66
CA LYS A 202 -5.14 4.22 10.95
C LYS A 202 -4.85 4.49 12.42
N GLY A 203 -4.15 5.56 12.67
CA GLY A 203 -3.69 5.92 13.99
C GLY A 203 -4.22 7.28 14.43
N ILE A 204 -3.36 8.03 15.09
CA ILE A 204 -3.68 9.30 15.71
C ILE A 204 -3.44 10.43 14.72
N SER A 205 -4.43 11.30 14.54
CA SER A 205 -4.27 12.56 13.82
C SER A 205 -3.70 13.62 14.75
N LEU A 206 -2.60 14.23 14.35
CA LEU A 206 -2.02 15.36 15.09
C LEU A 206 -2.77 16.67 14.83
N SER A 207 -3.60 16.73 13.78
CA SER A 207 -4.39 17.92 13.41
C SER A 207 -5.58 18.16 14.35
N ASP A 208 -6.07 17.13 15.04
CA ASP A 208 -7.25 17.24 15.91
C ASP A 208 -7.03 18.08 17.18
N GLY A 209 -5.80 18.50 17.46
CA GLY A 209 -5.44 19.30 18.63
C GLY A 209 -5.64 18.60 19.99
N LYS A 210 -6.32 17.45 20.01
CA LYS A 210 -6.49 16.63 21.21
C LYS A 210 -5.25 15.80 21.44
N ARG A 211 -4.75 15.81 22.68
CA ARG A 211 -3.55 15.04 23.05
C ARG A 211 -3.87 14.21 24.29
N TYR A 212 -3.98 12.91 24.07
CA TYR A 212 -4.20 11.95 25.15
C TYR A 212 -2.86 11.43 25.68
N PRO A 213 -2.75 11.16 26.99
CA PRO A 213 -1.48 10.71 27.63
C PRO A 213 -0.86 9.48 26.98
N PHE A 214 -1.66 8.53 26.49
CA PHE A 214 -1.20 7.23 26.01
C PHE A 214 -0.31 7.27 24.76
N TYR A 215 -0.33 8.36 23.99
CA TYR A 215 0.50 8.50 22.79
C TYR A 215 1.45 9.71 22.82
N GLN A 216 1.49 10.44 23.95
CA GLN A 216 2.33 11.63 24.03
C GLN A 216 3.82 11.31 23.89
N MET A 217 4.26 10.14 24.39
CA MET A 217 5.67 9.73 24.30
C MET A 217 6.08 9.45 22.85
N GLU A 218 5.23 8.82 22.06
CA GLU A 218 5.47 8.59 20.63
C GLU A 218 5.58 9.91 19.87
N VAL A 219 4.69 10.87 20.14
CA VAL A 219 4.75 12.21 19.52
C VAL A 219 6.05 12.92 19.89
N ILE A 220 6.45 12.89 21.18
CA ILE A 220 7.70 13.48 21.66
C ILE A 220 8.90 12.84 20.97
N ALA A 221 8.94 11.52 20.89
CA ALA A 221 10.02 10.78 20.25
C ALA A 221 10.14 11.10 18.75
N HIS A 222 9.01 11.21 18.03
CA HIS A 222 9.01 11.66 16.63
C HIS A 222 9.50 13.09 16.46
N ILE A 223 9.06 14.01 17.34
CA ILE A 223 9.52 15.41 17.32
C ILE A 223 11.02 15.47 17.59
N PHE A 224 11.50 14.74 18.59
CA PHE A 224 12.93 14.68 18.94
C PHE A 224 13.77 14.17 17.76
N SER A 225 13.41 13.04 17.16
CA SER A 225 14.15 12.49 16.00
C SER A 225 14.18 13.46 14.83
N SER A 226 13.06 14.13 14.53
CA SER A 226 12.99 15.14 13.47
C SER A 226 13.87 16.36 13.76
N MET A 227 13.80 16.90 14.98
CA MET A 227 14.61 18.05 15.36
C MET A 227 16.11 17.72 15.37
N TYR A 228 16.48 16.54 15.87
CA TYR A 228 17.85 16.07 15.86
C TYR A 228 18.41 15.98 14.45
N ASN A 229 17.64 15.39 13.52
CA ASN A 229 18.08 15.17 12.14
C ASN A 229 18.09 16.46 11.30
N GLN A 230 17.33 17.47 11.70
CA GLN A 230 17.31 18.80 11.05
C GLN A 230 18.39 19.74 11.57
N ASP A 231 19.10 19.39 12.64
CA ASP A 231 20.20 20.21 13.18
C ASP A 231 21.36 20.24 12.18
N PRO A 232 21.80 21.42 11.68
CA PRO A 232 22.90 21.53 10.73
C PRO A 232 24.21 20.94 11.25
N ILE A 233 24.46 20.96 12.57
CA ILE A 233 25.66 20.38 13.18
C ILE A 233 25.62 18.85 13.02
N ARG A 234 24.47 18.24 13.24
CA ARG A 234 24.29 16.80 13.09
C ARG A 234 24.44 16.32 11.64
N ALA A 235 23.98 17.15 10.69
CA ALA A 235 24.19 16.89 9.26
C ALA A 235 25.69 16.89 8.88
N ILE A 236 26.49 17.80 9.49
CA ILE A 236 27.94 17.86 9.28
C ILE A 236 28.64 16.65 9.89
N ASP A 237 28.24 16.24 11.09
CA ASP A 237 28.83 15.11 11.81
C ASP A 237 28.39 13.74 11.22
N GLY A 238 27.46 13.74 10.28
CA GLY A 238 26.89 12.51 9.71
C GLY A 238 26.06 11.68 10.69
N ASN A 239 25.74 12.24 11.86
CA ASN A 239 24.90 11.58 12.85
C ASN A 239 23.42 11.71 12.46
N HIS A 240 22.77 10.57 12.25
CA HIS A 240 21.35 10.47 11.95
C HIS A 240 20.72 9.49 12.91
N ILE A 241 19.56 9.85 13.49
CA ILE A 241 18.77 8.95 14.34
C ILE A 241 17.61 8.43 13.49
N GLU A 242 17.57 7.11 13.32
CA GLU A 242 16.37 6.44 12.81
C GLU A 242 15.35 6.32 13.94
N TYR A 243 14.10 6.67 13.66
CA TYR A 243 13.03 6.45 14.62
C TYR A 243 12.82 4.94 14.83
N PRO A 244 12.84 4.46 16.07
CA PRO A 244 12.72 3.03 16.38
C PRO A 244 11.25 2.61 16.27
N PHE A 245 10.76 2.38 15.04
CA PHE A 245 9.41 1.88 14.83
C PHE A 245 9.22 0.51 15.50
N ASN A 246 8.04 0.32 16.10
CA ASN A 246 7.60 -0.96 16.63
C ASN A 246 6.13 -1.20 16.23
N LEU A 247 5.81 -2.43 15.82
CA LEU A 247 4.47 -2.80 15.36
C LEU A 247 3.38 -2.65 16.43
N ASP A 248 3.76 -2.73 17.70
CA ASP A 248 2.82 -2.63 18.81
C ASP A 248 2.52 -1.19 19.23
N ASP A 249 3.33 -0.22 18.78
CA ASP A 249 3.16 1.20 19.07
C ASP A 249 1.99 1.83 18.33
N GLN A 250 1.63 3.05 18.77
CA GLN A 250 0.57 3.82 18.16
C GLN A 250 1.03 4.42 16.83
N ILE A 251 0.23 4.23 15.80
CA ILE A 251 0.49 4.81 14.49
C ILE A 251 0.15 6.31 14.54
N ILE A 252 1.03 7.14 14.03
CA ILE A 252 0.77 8.55 13.77
C ILE A 252 0.43 8.71 12.29
N ASN A 253 -0.73 9.31 12.00
CA ASN A 253 -1.22 9.52 10.66
C ASN A 253 -0.37 10.54 9.87
N GLY A 254 -0.49 10.52 8.56
CA GLY A 254 0.20 11.45 7.67
C GLY A 254 1.60 10.98 7.30
N GLY A 255 2.58 11.90 7.24
CA GLY A 255 3.96 11.61 6.81
C GLY A 255 4.61 10.48 7.59
N ARG A 256 4.41 10.45 8.91
CA ARG A 256 4.96 9.40 9.80
C ARG A 256 4.52 7.98 9.46
N PHE A 257 3.33 7.84 8.94
CA PHE A 257 2.88 6.54 8.43
C PHE A 257 3.71 6.09 7.21
N PHE A 258 4.05 7.00 6.31
CA PHE A 258 4.90 6.66 5.16
C PHE A 258 6.33 6.30 5.59
N ASP A 259 6.88 6.99 6.59
CA ASP A 259 8.17 6.64 7.21
C ASP A 259 8.12 5.21 7.77
N MET A 260 7.07 4.91 8.53
CA MET A 260 6.84 3.58 9.11
C MET A 260 6.74 2.50 8.03
N ILE A 261 5.97 2.73 6.98
CA ILE A 261 5.82 1.72 5.91
C ILE A 261 7.13 1.54 5.13
N ARG A 262 7.89 2.60 4.87
CA ARG A 262 9.23 2.50 4.29
C ARG A 262 10.14 1.61 5.16
N HIS A 263 10.17 1.84 6.47
CA HIS A 263 10.91 1.00 7.41
C HIS A 263 10.52 -0.47 7.27
N TYR A 264 9.21 -0.79 7.29
CA TYR A 264 8.76 -2.18 7.19
C TYR A 264 8.90 -2.80 5.81
N MET A 265 8.88 -2.03 4.73
CA MET A 265 9.24 -2.54 3.41
C MET A 265 10.71 -3.00 3.38
N ASN A 266 11.61 -2.18 3.93
CA ASN A 266 13.03 -2.53 4.03
C ASN A 266 13.26 -3.73 4.94
N LEU A 267 12.60 -3.78 6.11
CA LEU A 267 12.70 -4.91 7.03
C LEU A 267 12.16 -6.21 6.39
N TYR A 268 11.04 -6.14 5.67
CA TYR A 268 10.48 -7.29 4.95
C TYR A 268 11.45 -7.85 3.91
N GLU A 269 12.06 -6.98 3.09
CA GLU A 269 13.08 -7.39 2.11
C GLU A 269 14.33 -7.96 2.80
N HIS A 270 14.80 -7.31 3.86
CA HIS A 270 15.96 -7.73 4.62
C HIS A 270 15.79 -9.14 5.20
N ILE A 271 14.68 -9.41 5.89
CA ILE A 271 14.39 -10.72 6.46
C ILE A 271 14.29 -11.83 5.39
N ARG A 272 13.71 -11.54 4.24
CA ARG A 272 13.64 -12.50 3.11
C ARG A 272 15.02 -12.81 2.51
N LEU A 273 15.96 -11.88 2.61
CA LEU A 273 17.32 -12.01 2.12
C LEU A 273 18.35 -12.38 3.19
N TYR A 274 17.94 -12.46 4.45
CA TYR A 274 18.81 -12.63 5.61
C TYR A 274 19.77 -13.84 5.49
N ARG A 275 19.32 -14.92 4.84
CA ARG A 275 20.17 -16.09 4.56
C ARG A 275 21.50 -15.77 3.87
N LYS A 276 21.60 -14.63 3.16
CA LYS A 276 22.79 -14.21 2.44
C LYS A 276 23.87 -13.64 3.37
N SER A 277 23.47 -13.10 4.51
CA SER A 277 24.38 -12.54 5.52
C SER A 277 24.92 -13.57 6.47
N LEU A 278 24.30 -14.76 6.54
CA LEU A 278 24.71 -15.81 7.47
C LEU A 278 25.95 -16.58 6.98
N PRO A 279 26.83 -17.01 7.91
CA PRO A 279 27.98 -17.84 7.59
C PRO A 279 27.57 -19.18 6.95
N ASP A 280 28.39 -19.68 6.03
CA ASP A 280 28.19 -21.02 5.48
C ASP A 280 28.35 -22.09 6.56
N GLY A 281 27.46 -23.08 6.55
CA GLY A 281 27.43 -24.15 7.55
C GLY A 281 26.75 -23.79 8.86
N SER A 282 26.24 -22.55 9.04
CA SER A 282 25.41 -22.23 10.20
C SER A 282 24.03 -22.91 10.10
N GLN A 283 23.53 -23.42 11.23
CA GLN A 283 22.21 -24.08 11.30
C GLN A 283 21.10 -23.15 10.79
N ALA A 284 21.14 -21.88 11.13
CA ALA A 284 20.16 -20.89 10.66
C ALA A 284 20.15 -20.79 9.13
N LYS A 285 21.34 -20.76 8.48
CA LYS A 285 21.44 -20.72 7.01
C LYS A 285 20.90 -21.98 6.36
N GLU A 286 21.22 -23.15 6.93
CA GLU A 286 20.73 -24.43 6.44
C GLU A 286 19.20 -24.48 6.52
N ILE A 287 18.59 -24.03 7.61
CA ILE A 287 17.14 -23.93 7.79
C ILE A 287 16.54 -23.00 6.72
N LEU A 288 17.06 -21.80 6.54
CA LEU A 288 16.53 -20.82 5.57
C LEU A 288 16.66 -21.30 4.11
N ASN A 289 17.67 -22.10 3.81
CA ASN A 289 17.79 -22.75 2.51
C ASN A 289 16.79 -23.92 2.38
N LEU A 290 16.65 -24.72 3.41
CA LEU A 290 15.77 -25.88 3.41
C LEU A 290 14.31 -25.52 3.20
N ILE A 291 13.79 -24.51 3.89
CA ILE A 291 12.37 -24.10 3.82
C ILE A 291 11.94 -23.68 2.41
N THR A 292 12.88 -23.40 1.52
CA THR A 292 12.62 -23.04 0.12
C THR A 292 12.91 -24.18 -0.87
N SER A 293 13.60 -25.24 -0.45
CA SER A 293 14.17 -26.25 -1.37
C SER A 293 13.79 -27.71 -1.10
N TYR A 294 13.09 -28.01 0.00
CA TYR A 294 12.67 -29.41 0.26
C TYR A 294 11.56 -29.86 -0.70
N ASN A 295 11.45 -31.19 -0.85
CA ASN A 295 10.39 -31.77 -1.70
C ASN A 295 9.00 -31.45 -1.13
N GLY A 296 8.25 -30.62 -1.84
CA GLY A 296 6.95 -30.12 -1.39
C GLY A 296 6.95 -28.64 -0.97
N SER A 297 8.08 -27.94 -0.89
CA SER A 297 8.17 -26.52 -0.56
C SER A 297 7.35 -25.60 -1.48
N GLY A 298 7.04 -26.03 -2.70
CA GLY A 298 6.20 -25.33 -3.67
C GLY A 298 4.68 -25.52 -3.50
N ARG A 299 4.23 -26.40 -2.60
CA ARG A 299 2.79 -26.58 -2.35
C ARG A 299 2.21 -25.36 -1.66
N THR A 300 0.95 -25.02 -1.94
CA THR A 300 0.26 -23.87 -1.36
C THR A 300 0.29 -23.87 0.18
N GLY A 301 0.02 -25.03 0.79
CA GLY A 301 0.04 -25.15 2.25
C GLY A 301 1.43 -24.95 2.87
N ASP A 302 2.47 -25.39 2.18
CA ASP A 302 3.87 -25.18 2.60
C ASP A 302 4.27 -23.71 2.44
N GLY A 303 3.73 -23.01 1.43
CA GLY A 303 3.82 -21.57 1.29
C GLY A 303 3.24 -20.83 2.51
N TYR A 304 2.07 -21.25 2.98
CA TYR A 304 1.45 -20.65 4.19
C TYR A 304 2.30 -20.83 5.45
N ILE A 305 2.91 -22.01 5.64
CA ILE A 305 3.85 -22.25 6.76
C ILE A 305 5.06 -21.30 6.68
N ARG A 306 5.64 -21.22 5.49
CA ARG A 306 6.80 -20.36 5.23
C ARG A 306 6.48 -18.89 5.47
N ASP A 307 5.29 -18.43 5.06
CA ASP A 307 4.85 -17.05 5.31
C ASP A 307 4.62 -16.79 6.80
N MET A 308 4.06 -17.75 7.53
CA MET A 308 3.91 -17.66 8.99
C MET A 308 5.28 -17.57 9.67
N PHE A 309 6.25 -18.41 9.26
CA PHE A 309 7.62 -18.37 9.77
C PHE A 309 8.28 -17.01 9.52
N TYR A 310 8.23 -16.47 8.29
CA TYR A 310 8.81 -15.15 7.99
C TYR A 310 8.06 -14.00 8.68
N THR A 311 6.75 -14.13 8.87
CA THR A 311 5.98 -13.16 9.66
C THR A 311 6.46 -13.11 11.10
N LEU A 312 6.74 -14.27 11.67
CA LEU A 312 7.26 -14.40 13.04
C LEU A 312 8.68 -13.84 13.17
N LEU A 313 9.55 -14.12 12.19
CA LEU A 313 10.90 -13.54 12.14
C LEU A 313 10.86 -12.01 12.05
N LEU A 314 10.01 -11.46 11.17
CA LEU A 314 9.84 -10.02 11.07
C LEU A 314 9.40 -9.42 12.39
N TYR A 315 8.41 -10.04 13.05
CA TYR A 315 7.91 -9.55 14.33
C TYR A 315 8.95 -9.64 15.46
N TYR A 316 9.81 -10.67 15.43
CA TYR A 316 10.93 -10.77 16.36
C TYR A 316 11.96 -9.65 16.15
N VAL A 317 12.37 -9.42 14.90
CA VAL A 317 13.38 -8.40 14.58
C VAL A 317 12.83 -6.99 14.83
N ASP A 318 11.55 -6.76 14.60
CA ASP A 318 10.84 -5.53 14.98
C ASP A 318 10.98 -5.22 16.48
N ARG A 319 11.03 -6.26 17.32
CA ARG A 319 11.04 -6.10 18.77
C ARG A 319 12.44 -6.13 19.38
N PHE A 320 13.31 -6.99 18.88
CA PHE A 320 14.64 -7.27 19.47
C PHE A 320 15.81 -6.97 18.55
N GLY A 321 15.54 -6.47 17.34
CA GLY A 321 16.60 -6.37 16.33
C GLY A 321 17.09 -7.76 15.92
N GLU A 322 18.34 -7.83 15.49
CA GLU A 322 18.98 -9.09 15.10
C GLU A 322 19.67 -9.84 16.26
N GLU A 323 19.45 -9.38 17.50
CA GLU A 323 20.06 -9.99 18.66
C GLU A 323 19.65 -11.47 18.77
N GLU A 324 20.63 -12.38 18.88
CA GLU A 324 20.46 -13.83 18.98
C GLU A 324 19.60 -14.48 17.86
N LEU A 325 19.44 -13.80 16.70
CA LEU A 325 18.55 -14.24 15.63
C LEU A 325 18.95 -15.61 15.08
N ASP A 326 20.24 -15.94 15.03
CA ASP A 326 20.77 -17.24 14.64
C ASP A 326 20.30 -18.40 15.54
N LYS A 327 20.07 -18.15 16.83
CA LYS A 327 19.52 -19.11 17.79
C LYS A 327 18.00 -19.17 17.78
N VAL A 328 17.35 -18.05 17.44
CA VAL A 328 15.89 -17.97 17.39
C VAL A 328 15.33 -18.63 16.13
N ILE A 329 16.03 -18.54 15.01
CA ILE A 329 15.60 -19.17 13.73
C ILE A 329 15.30 -20.66 13.89
N PRO A 330 16.14 -21.50 14.55
CA PRO A 330 15.82 -22.89 14.82
C PRO A 330 14.54 -23.08 15.65
N GLN A 331 14.32 -22.27 16.68
CA GLN A 331 13.10 -22.34 17.50
C GLN A 331 11.84 -22.04 16.68
N PHE A 332 11.88 -21.00 15.88
CA PHE A 332 10.77 -20.63 15.01
C PHE A 332 10.51 -21.67 13.91
N PHE A 333 11.58 -22.27 13.39
CA PHE A 333 11.46 -23.36 12.43
C PHE A 333 10.75 -24.57 13.04
N ILE A 334 11.21 -25.02 14.21
CA ILE A 334 10.61 -26.17 14.91
C ILE A 334 9.13 -25.88 15.17
N TRP A 335 8.81 -24.71 15.70
CA TRP A 335 7.43 -24.34 16.00
C TRP A 335 6.57 -24.29 14.74
N ALA A 336 6.97 -23.56 13.70
CA ALA A 336 6.17 -23.40 12.49
C ALA A 336 6.01 -24.70 11.72
N TYR A 337 7.08 -25.46 11.55
CA TYR A 337 7.07 -26.69 10.75
C TYR A 337 6.54 -27.89 11.54
N LYS A 338 6.41 -27.82 12.87
CA LYS A 338 5.62 -28.75 13.66
C LYS A 338 4.21 -28.91 13.09
N LEU A 339 3.52 -27.81 12.82
CA LEU A 339 2.19 -27.83 12.18
C LEU A 339 2.22 -28.54 10.81
N ARG A 340 3.26 -28.28 9.98
CA ARG A 340 3.41 -28.94 8.69
C ARG A 340 3.53 -30.46 8.82
N LEU A 341 4.26 -30.92 9.82
CA LEU A 341 4.46 -32.36 10.06
C LEU A 341 3.18 -33.05 10.56
N GLN A 342 2.37 -32.36 11.34
CA GLN A 342 1.13 -32.87 11.93
C GLN A 342 -0.02 -33.04 10.92
N LEU A 343 -0.03 -32.26 9.82
CA LEU A 343 -1.14 -32.23 8.88
C LEU A 343 -0.76 -32.81 7.51
N SER A 344 -1.63 -33.62 6.95
CA SER A 344 -1.50 -34.10 5.56
C SER A 344 -1.66 -32.95 4.55
N ALA A 345 -2.63 -32.04 4.80
CA ALA A 345 -2.87 -30.84 4.03
C ALA A 345 -2.98 -29.61 4.96
N VAL A 346 -2.25 -28.55 4.64
CA VAL A 346 -2.29 -27.30 5.40
C VAL A 346 -3.18 -26.30 4.67
N GLN A 347 -4.19 -25.82 5.37
CA GLN A 347 -5.08 -24.76 4.91
C GLN A 347 -4.78 -23.44 5.61
N LEU A 348 -5.19 -22.33 5.02
CA LEU A 348 -5.02 -21.01 5.62
C LEU A 348 -5.70 -20.90 7.00
N ALA A 349 -6.85 -21.58 7.18
CA ALA A 349 -7.53 -21.66 8.47
C ALA A 349 -6.70 -22.37 9.55
N SER A 350 -5.96 -23.44 9.17
CA SER A 350 -5.11 -24.16 10.10
C SER A 350 -3.95 -23.30 10.61
N ILE A 351 -3.34 -22.52 9.69
CA ILE A 351 -2.29 -21.55 10.03
C ILE A 351 -2.82 -20.51 11.03
N ASP A 352 -3.97 -19.94 10.72
CA ASP A 352 -4.58 -18.88 11.51
C ASP A 352 -4.94 -19.36 12.93
N ASN A 353 -5.54 -20.54 13.02
CA ASN A 353 -5.85 -21.16 14.32
C ASN A 353 -4.58 -21.47 15.13
N TYR A 354 -3.52 -21.95 14.47
CA TYR A 354 -2.25 -22.28 15.11
C TYR A 354 -1.54 -21.00 15.61
N ALA A 355 -1.50 -19.98 14.78
CA ALA A 355 -0.88 -18.69 15.10
C ALA A 355 -1.62 -17.91 16.20
N THR A 356 -2.91 -18.18 16.42
CA THR A 356 -3.74 -17.51 17.43
C THR A 356 -3.94 -18.36 18.69
N ALA A 357 -3.38 -19.56 18.76
CA ALA A 357 -3.44 -20.40 19.94
C ALA A 357 -2.86 -19.70 21.18
N TRP A 358 -3.31 -20.12 22.37
CA TRP A 358 -2.88 -19.49 23.62
C TRP A 358 -1.36 -19.55 23.83
N ASP A 359 -0.74 -20.66 23.40
CA ASP A 359 0.70 -20.94 23.46
C ASP A 359 1.42 -20.61 22.15
N SER A 360 0.87 -19.72 21.34
CA SER A 360 1.45 -19.31 20.08
C SER A 360 2.79 -18.60 20.27
N MET A 361 3.75 -18.91 19.39
CA MET A 361 5.05 -18.23 19.38
C MET A 361 4.93 -16.71 19.15
N PHE A 362 3.91 -16.25 18.43
CA PHE A 362 3.61 -14.82 18.29
C PHE A 362 3.32 -14.16 19.63
N ARG A 363 2.60 -14.85 20.49
CA ARG A 363 2.30 -14.37 21.84
C ARG A 363 3.52 -14.40 22.73
N HIS A 364 4.32 -15.47 22.64
CA HIS A 364 5.59 -15.54 23.36
C HIS A 364 6.51 -14.37 22.97
N VAL A 365 6.64 -14.04 21.69
CA VAL A 365 7.40 -12.87 21.26
C VAL A 365 6.81 -11.58 21.82
N TYR A 366 5.47 -11.44 21.83
CA TYR A 366 4.79 -10.26 22.37
C TYR A 366 5.08 -10.07 23.87
N ASP A 367 5.07 -11.15 24.66
CA ASP A 367 5.25 -11.11 26.12
C ASP A 367 6.73 -11.11 26.53
N ALA A 368 7.65 -11.54 25.64
CA ALA A 368 9.07 -11.64 25.90
C ALA A 368 9.71 -10.28 26.20
N LYS A 369 10.67 -10.26 27.11
CA LYS A 369 11.48 -9.09 27.47
C LYS A 369 12.92 -9.20 26.98
N THR A 370 13.37 -10.43 26.71
CA THR A 370 14.69 -10.73 26.18
C THR A 370 14.59 -11.85 25.13
N PRO A 371 15.54 -11.98 24.21
CA PRO A 371 15.64 -13.11 23.29
C PRO A 371 15.64 -14.47 23.97
N TYR A 372 16.21 -14.57 25.18
CA TYR A 372 16.31 -15.82 25.92
C TYR A 372 14.96 -16.34 26.44
N ASP A 373 13.95 -15.46 26.59
CA ASP A 373 12.58 -15.87 26.94
C ASP A 373 11.95 -16.71 25.79
N ILE A 374 12.47 -16.56 24.57
CA ILE A 374 12.03 -17.29 23.38
C ILE A 374 12.92 -18.52 23.15
N ILE A 375 14.24 -18.37 23.24
CA ILE A 375 15.21 -19.44 22.97
C ILE A 375 15.00 -20.61 23.91
N ASN A 376 14.64 -20.35 25.18
CA ASN A 376 14.45 -21.37 26.21
C ASN A 376 13.06 -22.03 26.17
N ILE A 377 12.17 -21.69 25.24
CA ILE A 377 10.86 -22.36 25.13
C ILE A 377 11.07 -23.82 24.74
N ASN A 378 10.54 -24.73 25.54
CA ASN A 378 10.54 -26.14 25.20
C ASN A 378 9.38 -26.44 24.22
N ILE A 379 9.71 -26.81 23.01
CA ILE A 379 8.72 -27.18 21.98
C ILE A 379 8.65 -28.69 21.95
N GLU A 380 7.52 -29.25 22.38
CA GLU A 380 7.29 -30.68 22.32
C GLU A 380 7.38 -31.25 20.90
N GLY A 381 8.00 -32.39 20.74
CA GLY A 381 8.15 -33.08 19.47
C GLY A 381 6.82 -33.56 18.87
N VAL A 382 6.81 -33.88 17.59
CA VAL A 382 5.63 -34.40 16.84
C VAL A 382 5.52 -35.91 17.04
N GLN A 383 4.44 -36.38 17.65
CA GLN A 383 4.18 -37.80 17.86
C GLN A 383 3.73 -38.52 16.59
N SER A 384 2.87 -37.87 15.77
CA SER A 384 2.34 -38.46 14.52
C SER A 384 2.67 -37.55 13.34
N LYS A 385 3.34 -38.10 12.32
CA LYS A 385 3.79 -37.35 11.14
C LYS A 385 2.94 -37.74 9.94
N GLN A 386 2.12 -36.82 9.43
CA GLN A 386 1.21 -37.03 8.31
C GLN A 386 1.72 -36.42 7.00
N CYS A 387 2.81 -35.66 7.02
CA CYS A 387 3.38 -35.03 5.86
C CYS A 387 4.15 -36.02 4.98
N SER A 388 3.83 -36.10 3.69
CA SER A 388 4.64 -36.75 2.67
C SER A 388 5.65 -35.81 2.05
N GLY A 389 6.86 -36.27 1.72
CA GLY A 389 7.93 -35.43 1.12
C GLY A 389 8.57 -34.42 2.10
N CYS A 390 8.40 -34.63 3.40
CA CYS A 390 8.95 -33.77 4.46
C CYS A 390 10.15 -34.42 5.17
N GLU A 391 10.81 -35.40 4.59
CA GLU A 391 11.88 -36.17 5.22
C GLU A 391 13.03 -35.26 5.70
N LYS A 392 13.43 -34.31 4.88
CA LYS A 392 14.50 -33.35 5.24
C LYS A 392 14.13 -32.45 6.40
N ILE A 393 12.84 -32.07 6.51
CA ILE A 393 12.34 -31.26 7.65
C ILE A 393 12.31 -32.06 8.95
N LYS A 394 12.12 -33.35 8.86
CA LYS A 394 12.05 -34.25 10.03
C LYS A 394 13.40 -34.47 10.71
N ASN A 395 14.49 -34.25 9.98
CA ASN A 395 15.86 -34.59 10.39
C ASN A 395 16.63 -33.37 10.91
N LEU A 396 16.07 -32.19 10.81
CA LEU A 396 16.58 -30.95 11.40
C LEU A 396 15.84 -30.62 12.70
#